data_dcd8661519a6bfca7cf9a63548299a6d
#
_entry.id   dcd8661519a6bfca7cf9a63548299a6d
#
_cell.length_a   1.000
_cell.length_b   1.000
_cell.length_c   1.000
_cell.angle_alpha   90.00
_cell.angle_beta   90.00
_cell.angle_gamma   90.00
#
_symmetry.space_group_name_H-M   'P 1'
#
loop_
_entity.id
_entity.type
_entity.pdbx_description
1 polymer ?
#
loop_
_entity_poly.entity_id
_entity_poly.type
_entity_poly.pdbx_seq_one_letter_code
_entity_poly.pdbx_strand_id
1 'polypeptide(L)'
;MGDRAAAPGGIPEDVAAELRAMKREQSRSAHLGLSDDFAEQLAWRRLTAEHGDRLERILDEYGWPTEAGAGEEAATGAWLVAQHADRQLGLQRRALSLLERAVADGGASPRHLAFLRDRVLVNEGRPQIYGTQIAGVRDGAPVPWPCADPDPARVDALRAEVGIAPFAEHTARHAPGGPR
;
A
#
# COMPACT_ATOMS: atom_id res chain seq x y z
N MET A 1 3.38 -39.80 -4.14
CA MET A 1 3.99 -38.53 -3.76
C MET A 1 3.07 -37.44 -4.36
N GLY A 2 2.14 -36.95 -3.55
CA GLY A 2 1.05 -36.11 -4.03
C GLY A 2 1.55 -34.70 -4.33
N ASP A 3 1.40 -34.33 -5.57
CA ASP A 3 1.50 -32.93 -6.02
C ASP A 3 0.37 -32.14 -5.34
N ARG A 4 0.73 -31.42 -4.27
CA ARG A 4 -0.18 -30.53 -3.59
C ARG A 4 -0.23 -29.29 -4.47
N ALA A 5 -1.23 -29.20 -5.34
CA ALA A 5 -1.50 -27.96 -6.08
C ALA A 5 -1.45 -26.79 -5.09
N ALA A 6 -0.52 -25.87 -5.31
CA ALA A 6 -0.41 -24.69 -4.47
C ALA A 6 -1.74 -23.93 -4.49
N ALA A 7 -2.19 -23.47 -3.32
CA ALA A 7 -3.38 -22.63 -3.24
C ALA A 7 -3.20 -21.39 -4.15
N PRO A 8 -4.26 -20.85 -4.75
CA PRO A 8 -4.15 -19.62 -5.55
C PRO A 8 -3.46 -18.51 -4.76
N GLY A 9 -2.37 -17.94 -5.31
CA GLY A 9 -1.53 -16.97 -4.61
C GLY A 9 -0.64 -17.56 -3.50
N GLY A 10 -0.43 -18.88 -3.50
CA GLY A 10 0.54 -19.55 -2.62
C GLY A 10 1.96 -19.25 -3.06
N ILE A 11 2.83 -18.93 -2.08
CA ILE A 11 4.26 -18.66 -2.30
C ILE A 11 5.09 -19.54 -1.37
N PRO A 12 6.36 -19.84 -1.71
CA PRO A 12 7.29 -20.54 -0.82
C PRO A 12 7.48 -19.78 0.51
N GLU A 13 7.75 -20.51 1.61
CA GLU A 13 7.91 -19.89 2.94
C GLU A 13 9.11 -18.95 3.02
N ASP A 14 10.19 -19.20 2.30
CA ASP A 14 11.33 -18.29 2.21
C ASP A 14 10.96 -16.96 1.55
N VAL A 15 10.14 -16.99 0.49
CA VAL A 15 9.61 -15.79 -0.15
C VAL A 15 8.63 -15.04 0.78
N ALA A 16 7.78 -15.77 1.51
CA ALA A 16 6.90 -15.16 2.52
C ALA A 16 7.71 -14.51 3.66
N ALA A 17 8.77 -15.17 4.13
CA ALA A 17 9.68 -14.61 5.12
C ALA A 17 10.39 -13.34 4.63
N GLU A 18 10.77 -13.29 3.36
CA GLU A 18 11.35 -12.12 2.70
C GLU A 18 10.38 -10.93 2.68
N LEU A 19 9.12 -11.14 2.28
CA LEU A 19 8.09 -10.10 2.30
C LEU A 19 7.84 -9.55 3.71
N ARG A 20 7.82 -10.41 4.72
CA ARG A 20 7.74 -9.98 6.14
C ARG A 20 8.96 -9.16 6.56
N ALA A 21 10.16 -9.51 6.09
CA ALA A 21 11.37 -8.76 6.37
C ALA A 21 11.34 -7.37 5.72
N MET A 22 10.95 -7.26 4.46
CA MET A 22 10.76 -5.99 3.76
C MET A 22 9.75 -5.09 4.45
N LYS A 23 8.60 -5.65 4.90
CA LYS A 23 7.60 -4.92 5.69
C LYS A 23 8.22 -4.30 6.94
N ARG A 24 8.96 -5.10 7.72
CA ARG A 24 9.62 -4.62 8.95
C ARG A 24 10.64 -3.54 8.66
N GLU A 25 11.43 -3.70 7.61
CA GLU A 25 12.46 -2.74 7.23
C GLU A 25 11.85 -1.41 6.77
N GLN A 26 10.87 -1.43 5.87
CA GLN A 26 10.18 -0.22 5.44
C GLN A 26 9.46 0.48 6.60
N SER A 27 8.82 -0.28 7.50
CA SER A 27 8.15 0.31 8.67
C SER A 27 9.12 1.02 9.62
N ARG A 28 10.33 0.46 9.83
CA ARG A 28 11.37 1.10 10.64
C ARG A 28 11.98 2.32 9.96
N SER A 29 12.06 2.31 8.64
CA SER A 29 12.75 3.32 7.83
C SER A 29 11.82 4.40 7.27
N ALA A 30 10.50 4.32 7.51
CA ALA A 30 9.52 5.23 6.93
C ALA A 30 9.77 6.71 7.27
N HIS A 31 10.36 6.99 8.43
CA HIS A 31 10.74 8.34 8.85
C HIS A 31 11.76 8.99 7.91
N LEU A 32 12.61 8.21 7.25
CA LEU A 32 13.61 8.71 6.29
C LEU A 32 12.95 9.36 5.06
N GLY A 33 11.78 8.87 4.67
CA GLY A 33 11.01 9.43 3.55
C GLY A 33 10.40 10.81 3.85
N LEU A 34 10.28 11.14 5.13
CA LEU A 34 9.72 12.41 5.63
C LEU A 34 10.81 13.37 6.14
N SER A 35 12.07 12.97 6.07
CA SER A 35 13.20 13.78 6.54
C SER A 35 13.51 14.93 5.59
N ASP A 36 13.99 16.04 6.14
CA ASP A 36 14.54 17.15 5.35
C ASP A 36 15.99 16.88 4.89
N ASP A 37 16.64 15.85 5.42
CA ASP A 37 18.00 15.44 5.02
C ASP A 37 17.97 14.69 3.68
N PHE A 38 18.70 15.19 2.71
CA PHE A 38 18.75 14.60 1.37
C PHE A 38 19.36 13.19 1.36
N ALA A 39 20.33 12.88 2.22
CA ALA A 39 20.96 11.57 2.28
C ALA A 39 19.95 10.53 2.85
N GLU A 40 19.16 10.90 3.84
CA GLU A 40 18.10 10.07 4.39
C GLU A 40 16.99 9.83 3.36
N GLN A 41 16.53 10.88 2.67
CA GLN A 41 15.58 10.72 1.56
C GLN A 41 16.12 9.79 0.46
N LEU A 42 17.41 9.90 0.13
CA LEU A 42 18.04 9.04 -0.88
C LEU A 42 18.12 7.59 -0.40
N ALA A 43 18.43 7.36 0.88
CA ALA A 43 18.41 6.02 1.48
C ALA A 43 17.00 5.38 1.39
N TRP A 44 15.96 6.13 1.73
CA TRP A 44 14.58 5.69 1.57
C TRP A 44 14.23 5.33 0.13
N ARG A 45 14.62 6.18 -0.82
CA ARG A 45 14.36 5.94 -2.25
C ARG A 45 15.06 4.68 -2.78
N ARG A 46 16.29 4.41 -2.34
CA ARG A 46 17.02 3.19 -2.69
C ARG A 46 16.36 1.96 -2.12
N LEU A 47 16.06 1.98 -0.82
CA LEU A 47 15.37 0.89 -0.14
C LEU A 47 14.05 0.52 -0.82
N THR A 48 13.19 1.51 -1.10
CA THR A 48 11.89 1.26 -1.72
C THR A 48 12.01 0.78 -3.17
N ALA A 49 13.02 1.24 -3.92
CA ALA A 49 13.29 0.77 -5.27
C ALA A 49 13.77 -0.69 -5.28
N GLU A 50 14.72 -1.06 -4.42
CA GLU A 50 15.24 -2.43 -4.30
C GLU A 50 14.13 -3.42 -3.90
N HIS A 51 13.30 -3.03 -2.94
CA HIS A 51 12.14 -3.83 -2.54
C HIS A 51 11.11 -3.93 -3.67
N GLY A 52 10.87 -2.85 -4.41
CA GLY A 52 9.98 -2.86 -5.56
C GLY A 52 10.45 -3.81 -6.67
N ASP A 53 11.74 -3.76 -7.03
CA ASP A 53 12.33 -4.68 -8.01
C ASP A 53 12.21 -6.14 -7.58
N ARG A 54 12.31 -6.39 -6.28
CA ARG A 54 12.12 -7.75 -5.76
C ARG A 54 10.66 -8.17 -5.79
N LEU A 55 9.74 -7.28 -5.39
CA LEU A 55 8.31 -7.54 -5.48
C LEU A 55 7.88 -7.83 -6.93
N GLU A 56 8.40 -7.08 -7.91
CA GLU A 56 8.08 -7.31 -9.31
C GLU A 56 8.39 -8.75 -9.73
N ARG A 57 9.58 -9.28 -9.36
CA ARG A 57 9.94 -10.69 -9.61
C ARG A 57 9.01 -11.68 -8.91
N ILE A 58 8.61 -11.39 -7.66
CA ILE A 58 7.64 -12.23 -6.92
C ILE A 58 6.29 -12.25 -7.64
N LEU A 59 5.83 -11.09 -8.10
CA LEU A 59 4.56 -10.98 -8.84
C LEU A 59 4.63 -11.68 -10.22
N ASP A 60 5.80 -11.71 -10.86
CA ASP A 60 6.01 -12.43 -12.11
C ASP A 60 5.90 -13.95 -11.93
N GLU A 61 6.47 -14.45 -10.85
CA GLU A 61 6.61 -15.89 -10.62
C GLU A 61 5.37 -16.49 -9.94
N TYR A 62 4.75 -15.77 -8.99
CA TYR A 62 3.69 -16.32 -8.13
C TYR A 62 2.36 -15.58 -8.23
N GLY A 63 2.29 -14.43 -8.90
CA GLY A 63 1.13 -13.55 -8.85
C GLY A 63 1.03 -12.81 -7.50
N TRP A 64 -0.19 -12.37 -7.13
CA TRP A 64 -0.40 -11.66 -5.87
C TRP A 64 -0.37 -12.63 -4.67
N PRO A 65 0.49 -12.40 -3.66
CA PRO A 65 0.50 -13.19 -2.43
C PRO A 65 -0.79 -12.99 -1.64
N THR A 66 -1.64 -14.03 -1.59
CA THR A 66 -2.91 -13.96 -0.85
C THR A 66 -2.70 -14.27 0.63
N GLU A 67 -3.65 -13.84 1.48
CA GLU A 67 -3.61 -14.15 2.92
C GLU A 67 -3.62 -15.67 3.19
N ALA A 68 -4.41 -16.42 2.42
CA ALA A 68 -4.47 -17.88 2.53
C ALA A 68 -3.20 -18.59 2.01
N GLY A 69 -2.54 -18.02 0.99
CA GLY A 69 -1.39 -18.64 0.33
C GLY A 69 -0.03 -18.21 0.87
N ALA A 70 0.06 -17.04 1.51
CA ALA A 70 1.31 -16.45 1.99
C ALA A 70 1.29 -16.14 3.50
N GLY A 71 0.12 -16.11 4.11
CA GLY A 71 -0.13 -15.57 5.45
C GLY A 71 -0.33 -14.05 5.43
N GLU A 72 -1.13 -13.56 6.36
CA GLU A 72 -1.54 -12.14 6.48
C GLU A 72 -0.34 -11.17 6.47
N GLU A 73 0.71 -11.48 7.23
CA GLU A 73 1.87 -10.58 7.34
C GLU A 73 2.67 -10.47 6.04
N ALA A 74 2.81 -11.56 5.27
CA ALA A 74 3.50 -11.53 3.99
C ALA A 74 2.65 -10.82 2.93
N ALA A 75 1.33 -11.07 2.89
CA ALA A 75 0.40 -10.37 2.03
C ALA A 75 0.38 -8.86 2.31
N THR A 76 0.37 -8.46 3.59
CA THR A 76 0.54 -7.06 4.01
C THR A 76 1.89 -6.49 3.60
N GLY A 77 2.96 -7.31 3.65
CA GLY A 77 4.30 -6.92 3.20
C GLY A 77 4.34 -6.58 1.71
N ALA A 78 3.76 -7.45 0.88
CA ALA A 78 3.64 -7.20 -0.57
C ALA A 78 2.87 -5.90 -0.87
N TRP A 79 1.75 -5.69 -0.17
CA TRP A 79 0.98 -4.44 -0.30
C TRP A 79 1.79 -3.21 0.12
N LEU A 80 2.50 -3.26 1.25
CA LEU A 80 3.28 -2.12 1.73
C LEU A 80 4.41 -1.76 0.77
N VAL A 81 5.09 -2.76 0.20
CA VAL A 81 6.12 -2.54 -0.83
C VAL A 81 5.52 -1.87 -2.06
N ALA A 82 4.38 -2.36 -2.57
CA ALA A 82 3.67 -1.75 -3.69
C ALA A 82 3.22 -0.30 -3.38
N GLN A 83 2.72 -0.07 -2.16
CA GLN A 83 2.29 1.25 -1.68
C GLN A 83 3.44 2.28 -1.71
N HIS A 84 4.67 1.87 -1.40
CA HIS A 84 5.83 2.76 -1.35
C HIS A 84 6.67 2.78 -2.64
N ALA A 85 6.26 2.06 -3.69
CA ALA A 85 6.94 2.01 -4.98
C ALA A 85 6.62 3.24 -5.87
N ASP A 86 6.59 4.45 -5.31
CA ASP A 86 6.15 5.70 -5.96
C ASP A 86 6.90 6.03 -7.25
N ARG A 87 8.15 5.60 -7.35
CA ARG A 87 9.00 5.84 -8.52
C ARG A 87 8.90 4.73 -9.58
N GLN A 88 8.14 3.68 -9.28
CA GLN A 88 7.94 2.49 -10.12
C GLN A 88 6.45 2.36 -10.46
N LEU A 89 5.88 3.38 -11.11
CA LEU A 89 4.44 3.44 -11.40
C LEU A 89 3.95 2.23 -12.22
N GLY A 90 4.81 1.66 -13.07
CA GLY A 90 4.51 0.41 -13.78
C GLY A 90 4.23 -0.75 -12.83
N LEU A 91 5.08 -0.93 -11.82
CA LEU A 91 4.89 -1.92 -10.76
C LEU A 91 3.61 -1.64 -9.95
N GLN A 92 3.38 -0.37 -9.56
CA GLN A 92 2.17 0.00 -8.80
C GLN A 92 0.88 -0.32 -9.55
N ARG A 93 0.79 0.01 -10.84
CA ARG A 93 -0.37 -0.32 -11.69
C ARG A 93 -0.58 -1.82 -11.80
N ARG A 94 0.49 -2.57 -11.97
CA ARG A 94 0.44 -4.02 -12.05
C ARG A 94 -0.02 -4.63 -10.73
N ALA A 95 0.59 -4.20 -9.62
CA ALA A 95 0.22 -4.62 -8.27
C ALA A 95 -1.25 -4.31 -7.99
N LEU A 96 -1.73 -3.12 -8.35
CA LEU A 96 -3.14 -2.73 -8.23
C LEU A 96 -4.06 -3.70 -8.98
N SER A 97 -3.76 -4.01 -10.26
CA SER A 97 -4.58 -4.94 -11.07
C SER A 97 -4.60 -6.36 -10.49
N LEU A 98 -3.47 -6.83 -9.95
CA LEU A 98 -3.39 -8.14 -9.30
C LEU A 98 -4.16 -8.16 -7.97
N LEU A 99 -4.04 -7.10 -7.17
CA LEU A 99 -4.74 -6.94 -5.90
C LEU A 99 -6.27 -6.84 -6.11
N GLU A 100 -6.73 -6.14 -7.15
CA GLU A 100 -8.15 -6.08 -7.53
C GLU A 100 -8.74 -7.48 -7.74
N ARG A 101 -8.03 -8.32 -8.48
CA ARG A 101 -8.44 -9.72 -8.71
C ARG A 101 -8.42 -10.51 -7.41
N ALA A 102 -7.37 -10.41 -6.62
CA ALA A 102 -7.27 -11.10 -5.35
C ALA A 102 -8.38 -10.70 -4.36
N VAL A 103 -8.79 -9.43 -4.34
CA VAL A 103 -9.93 -8.95 -3.52
C VAL A 103 -11.24 -9.51 -4.05
N ALA A 104 -11.47 -9.51 -5.37
CA ALA A 104 -12.67 -10.09 -5.98
C ALA A 104 -12.82 -11.59 -5.66
N ASP A 105 -11.71 -12.31 -5.56
CA ASP A 105 -11.65 -13.72 -5.19
C ASP A 105 -11.67 -13.97 -3.66
N GLY A 106 -11.77 -12.91 -2.85
CA GLY A 106 -11.78 -12.99 -1.38
C GLY A 106 -10.41 -13.32 -0.75
N GLY A 107 -9.32 -13.23 -1.52
CA GLY A 107 -7.97 -13.58 -1.09
C GLY A 107 -7.11 -12.41 -0.59
N ALA A 108 -7.65 -11.18 -0.56
CA ALA A 108 -6.92 -10.00 -0.11
C ALA A 108 -7.85 -8.94 0.49
N SER A 109 -7.28 -8.00 1.23
CA SER A 109 -8.00 -6.95 1.95
C SER A 109 -8.56 -5.85 1.04
N PRO A 110 -9.88 -5.56 1.03
CA PRO A 110 -10.47 -4.42 0.33
C PRO A 110 -9.88 -3.07 0.80
N ARG A 111 -9.50 -2.98 2.07
CA ARG A 111 -8.82 -1.82 2.64
C ARG A 111 -7.47 -1.57 1.96
N HIS A 112 -6.65 -2.59 1.80
CA HIS A 112 -5.37 -2.49 1.12
C HIS A 112 -5.54 -2.05 -0.35
N LEU A 113 -6.56 -2.56 -1.01
CA LEU A 113 -6.91 -2.16 -2.37
C LEU A 113 -7.26 -0.67 -2.45
N ALA A 114 -8.08 -0.15 -1.54
CA ALA A 114 -8.46 1.25 -1.51
C ALA A 114 -7.24 2.18 -1.34
N PHE A 115 -6.34 1.85 -0.41
CA PHE A 115 -5.10 2.62 -0.21
C PHE A 115 -4.19 2.62 -1.44
N LEU A 116 -3.96 1.45 -2.05
CA LEU A 116 -3.09 1.35 -3.23
C LEU A 116 -3.73 2.05 -4.44
N ARG A 117 -5.06 1.95 -4.61
CA ARG A 117 -5.78 2.64 -5.69
C ARG A 117 -5.61 4.15 -5.59
N ASP A 118 -5.82 4.72 -4.42
CA ASP A 118 -5.64 6.15 -4.21
C ASP A 118 -4.18 6.57 -4.45
N ARG A 119 -3.21 5.77 -3.99
CA ARG A 119 -1.79 6.05 -4.22
C ARG A 119 -1.44 6.08 -5.70
N VAL A 120 -1.93 5.11 -6.47
CA VAL A 120 -1.73 5.09 -7.93
C VAL A 120 -2.37 6.31 -8.58
N LEU A 121 -3.62 6.64 -8.23
CA LEU A 121 -4.31 7.81 -8.76
C LEU A 121 -3.52 9.10 -8.49
N VAL A 122 -3.08 9.31 -7.25
CA VAL A 122 -2.29 10.50 -6.88
C VAL A 122 -0.97 10.54 -7.65
N ASN A 123 -0.27 9.43 -7.78
CA ASN A 123 0.98 9.35 -8.54
C ASN A 123 0.78 9.56 -10.05
N GLU A 124 -0.44 9.37 -10.55
CA GLU A 124 -0.86 9.71 -11.92
C GLU A 124 -1.36 11.16 -12.08
N GLY A 125 -1.33 11.96 -11.00
CA GLY A 125 -1.86 13.32 -11.00
C GLY A 125 -3.39 13.38 -11.05
N ARG A 126 -4.08 12.32 -10.64
CA ARG A 126 -5.54 12.17 -10.65
C ARG A 126 -6.12 12.31 -9.24
N PRO A 127 -7.37 12.79 -9.11
CA PRO A 127 -8.05 12.81 -7.82
C PRO A 127 -8.21 11.39 -7.24
N GLN A 128 -8.02 11.27 -5.93
CA GLN A 128 -8.23 10.04 -5.20
C GLN A 128 -9.73 9.75 -4.96
N ILE A 129 -10.06 8.52 -4.59
CA ILE A 129 -11.45 8.08 -4.40
C ILE A 129 -11.81 8.05 -2.92
N TYR A 130 -10.95 7.47 -2.10
CA TYR A 130 -11.20 7.19 -0.67
C TYR A 130 -10.58 8.23 0.27
N GLY A 131 -9.83 9.19 -0.22
CA GLY A 131 -9.17 10.19 0.62
C GLY A 131 -8.09 9.61 1.54
N THR A 132 -7.35 8.59 1.08
CA THR A 132 -6.33 7.92 1.91
C THR A 132 -4.97 8.60 1.87
N GLN A 133 -4.70 9.45 0.88
CA GLN A 133 -3.41 10.07 0.65
C GLN A 133 -3.41 11.53 1.13
N ILE A 134 -2.40 11.87 1.94
CA ILE A 134 -2.17 13.21 2.48
C ILE A 134 -1.00 13.84 1.73
N ALA A 135 -1.19 15.06 1.21
CA ALA A 135 -0.18 15.80 0.45
C ALA A 135 0.90 16.39 1.36
N GLY A 136 0.57 16.69 2.62
CA GLY A 136 1.47 17.28 3.60
C GLY A 136 0.73 17.93 4.75
N VAL A 137 1.42 18.82 5.46
CA VAL A 137 0.86 19.62 6.55
C VAL A 137 1.05 21.10 6.22
N ARG A 138 0.01 21.90 6.36
CA ARG A 138 0.06 23.35 6.20
C ARG A 138 -0.59 24.00 7.42
N ASP A 139 0.09 24.94 8.03
CA ASP A 139 -0.39 25.66 9.24
C ASP A 139 -0.84 24.72 10.37
N GLY A 140 -0.13 23.61 10.54
CA GLY A 140 -0.44 22.58 11.55
C GLY A 140 -1.61 21.66 11.19
N ALA A 141 -2.23 21.80 10.02
CA ALA A 141 -3.32 20.95 9.57
C ALA A 141 -2.89 20.04 8.41
N PRO A 142 -3.28 18.76 8.41
CA PRO A 142 -3.07 17.87 7.27
C PRO A 142 -3.82 18.37 6.03
N VAL A 143 -3.15 18.31 4.89
CA VAL A 143 -3.73 18.68 3.59
C VAL A 143 -3.87 17.39 2.77
N PRO A 144 -5.08 16.84 2.61
CA PRO A 144 -5.29 15.69 1.75
C PRO A 144 -5.13 16.07 0.28
N TRP A 145 -4.74 15.10 -0.55
CA TRP A 145 -4.90 15.25 -1.99
C TRP A 145 -6.39 15.40 -2.35
N PRO A 146 -6.72 16.08 -3.46
CA PRO A 146 -8.12 16.23 -3.89
C PRO A 146 -8.82 14.90 -4.07
N CYS A 147 -10.05 14.78 -3.59
CA CYS A 147 -10.93 13.66 -3.87
C CYS A 147 -11.74 13.89 -5.16
N ALA A 148 -12.09 12.82 -5.85
CA ALA A 148 -12.93 12.86 -7.04
C ALA A 148 -14.36 13.32 -6.71
N ASP A 149 -14.89 12.88 -5.56
CA ASP A 149 -16.13 13.42 -5.01
C ASP A 149 -15.79 14.48 -3.94
N PRO A 150 -16.30 15.72 -4.06
CA PRO A 150 -16.07 16.77 -3.08
C PRO A 150 -16.92 16.61 -1.80
N ASP A 151 -17.95 15.75 -1.80
CA ASP A 151 -18.82 15.52 -0.65
C ASP A 151 -18.19 14.54 0.34
N PRO A 152 -17.77 14.98 1.54
CA PRO A 152 -17.17 14.09 2.53
C PRO A 152 -18.08 12.92 2.95
N ALA A 153 -19.40 13.09 2.93
CA ALA A 153 -20.33 12.04 3.31
C ALA A 153 -20.32 10.87 2.29
N ARG A 154 -20.15 11.19 1.00
CA ARG A 154 -20.00 10.17 -0.04
C ARG A 154 -18.66 9.47 0.04
N VAL A 155 -17.59 10.20 0.32
CA VAL A 155 -16.27 9.61 0.57
C VAL A 155 -16.35 8.67 1.78
N ASP A 156 -17.02 9.06 2.86
CA ASP A 156 -17.18 8.23 4.06
C ASP A 156 -18.02 6.98 3.80
N ALA A 157 -19.04 7.05 2.94
CA ALA A 157 -19.81 5.88 2.53
C ALA A 157 -18.90 4.85 1.80
N LEU A 158 -18.08 5.29 0.83
CA LEU A 158 -17.11 4.43 0.14
C LEU A 158 -16.07 3.84 1.10
N ARG A 159 -15.62 4.64 2.07
CA ARG A 159 -14.66 4.20 3.10
C ARG A 159 -15.26 3.11 3.99
N ALA A 160 -16.51 3.25 4.38
CA ALA A 160 -17.21 2.24 5.19
C ALA A 160 -17.34 0.89 4.47
N GLU A 161 -17.60 0.89 3.16
CA GLU A 161 -17.67 -0.33 2.33
C GLU A 161 -16.39 -1.16 2.36
N VAL A 162 -15.24 -0.51 2.50
CA VAL A 162 -13.91 -1.16 2.52
C VAL A 162 -13.28 -1.22 3.92
N GLY A 163 -14.04 -0.92 4.97
CA GLY A 163 -13.59 -1.02 6.36
C GLY A 163 -12.53 0.01 6.76
N ILE A 164 -12.58 1.22 6.20
CA ILE A 164 -11.69 2.33 6.55
C ILE A 164 -12.42 3.34 7.44
N ALA A 165 -11.74 3.84 8.47
CA ALA A 165 -12.27 4.89 9.37
C ALA A 165 -12.71 6.14 8.59
N PRO A 166 -13.67 6.94 9.09
CA PRO A 166 -14.12 8.17 8.47
C PRO A 166 -12.99 9.11 8.06
N PHE A 167 -13.20 9.89 7.00
CA PHE A 167 -12.18 10.75 6.40
C PHE A 167 -11.60 11.75 7.40
N ALA A 168 -12.45 12.38 8.20
CA ALA A 168 -12.00 13.34 9.22
C ALA A 168 -11.11 12.67 10.29
N GLU A 169 -11.43 11.45 10.72
CA GLU A 169 -10.62 10.69 11.68
C GLU A 169 -9.27 10.28 11.08
N HIS A 170 -9.27 9.82 9.83
CA HIS A 170 -8.04 9.48 9.11
C HIS A 170 -7.13 10.70 8.97
N THR A 171 -7.70 11.84 8.55
CA THR A 171 -6.95 13.09 8.37
C THR A 171 -6.37 13.59 9.69
N ALA A 172 -7.12 13.52 10.79
CA ALA A 172 -6.66 13.94 12.11
C ALA A 172 -5.42 13.18 12.60
N ARG A 173 -5.25 11.91 12.23
CA ARG A 173 -4.05 11.12 12.59
C ARG A 173 -2.75 11.65 11.96
N HIS A 174 -2.85 12.43 10.89
CA HIS A 174 -1.70 13.04 10.22
C HIS A 174 -1.39 14.45 10.73
N ALA A 175 -2.18 14.96 11.68
CA ALA A 175 -1.89 16.24 12.34
C ALA A 175 -0.63 16.11 13.22
N PRO A 176 0.21 17.16 13.33
CA PRO A 176 1.30 17.19 14.28
C PRO A 176 0.79 16.91 15.70
N GLY A 177 1.29 15.83 16.34
CA GLY A 177 0.81 15.38 17.65
C GLY A 177 -0.53 14.62 17.65
N GLY A 178 -1.05 14.27 16.48
CA GLY A 178 -2.25 13.45 16.34
C GLY A 178 -2.08 12.03 16.91
N PRO A 179 -3.19 11.34 17.24
CA PRO A 179 -3.15 9.98 17.78
C PRO A 179 -2.55 9.03 16.73
N ARG A 180 -1.55 8.25 17.13
CA ARG A 180 -0.90 7.22 16.31
C ARG A 180 -1.66 5.91 16.33
#